data_027d8abd347240dcadda68c56495d454
#
_entry.id   027d8abd347240dcadda68c56495d454
#
_cell.length_a   1.000
_cell.length_b   1.000
_cell.length_c   1.000
_cell.angle_alpha   90.00
_cell.angle_beta   90.00
_cell.angle_gamma   90.00
#
_symmetry.space_group_name_H-M   'P 1'
#
loop_
_entity.id
_entity.type
_entity.pdbx_description
1 polymer ?
#
loop_
_entity_poly.entity_id
_entity_poly.type
_entity_poly.pdbx_seq_one_letter_code
_entity_poly.pdbx_strand_id
1 'polypeptide(L)'
;TGDCAAIEDIYTGHYYVETAEEATAAGLKAGVDSDCGSVYQRFAISALEKGLITMADIDRALVNMFTVRMRTGEFDPESMVPYTKYPASVVNSERSQAIAEEVATRTPVLLKNTVPAGFANKALPIDVNAIKSIAIIGPQADDVELGPYSGRPEEDSKISPYAAFKKYIADHNYPVELSLANGANAKSKSNLLYIAYF
;
A
#
# COMPACT_ATOMS: atom_id res chain seq x y z
N THR A 1 14.52 5.91 7.77
CA THR A 1 14.91 4.74 6.97
C THR A 1 14.74 5.01 5.49
N GLY A 2 15.61 4.42 4.65
CA GLY A 2 15.43 4.42 3.20
C GLY A 2 14.34 3.46 2.76
N ASP A 3 13.75 3.69 1.59
CA ASP A 3 12.95 2.68 0.90
C ASP A 3 13.87 1.55 0.43
N CYS A 4 13.32 0.37 0.19
CA CYS A 4 14.11 -0.79 -0.20
C CYS A 4 14.81 -0.56 -1.53
N ALA A 5 16.13 -0.80 -1.54
CA ALA A 5 17.06 -0.52 -2.65
C ALA A 5 17.27 0.97 -3.00
N ALA A 6 16.64 1.93 -2.31
CA ALA A 6 16.77 3.35 -2.65
C ALA A 6 18.21 3.88 -2.60
N ILE A 7 19.04 3.36 -1.67
CA ILE A 7 20.45 3.72 -1.62
C ILE A 7 21.22 3.13 -2.81
N GLU A 8 20.82 1.94 -3.29
CA GLU A 8 21.40 1.33 -4.48
C GLU A 8 21.06 2.16 -5.74
N ASP A 9 19.84 2.64 -5.85
CA ASP A 9 19.39 3.47 -6.98
C ASP A 9 20.16 4.78 -7.13
N ILE A 10 20.74 5.32 -6.05
CA ILE A 10 21.55 6.54 -6.12
C ILE A 10 22.71 6.39 -7.14
N TYR A 11 23.32 5.18 -7.22
CA TYR A 11 24.43 4.95 -8.16
C TYR A 11 24.06 4.05 -9.34
N THR A 12 23.13 3.11 -9.22
CA THR A 12 22.75 2.20 -10.31
C THR A 12 21.61 2.72 -11.18
N GLY A 13 20.65 3.43 -10.61
CA GLY A 13 19.45 3.90 -11.29
C GLY A 13 19.53 5.36 -11.71
N HIS A 14 19.89 6.22 -10.76
CA HIS A 14 19.94 7.67 -10.98
C HIS A 14 21.31 8.22 -11.38
N TYR A 15 22.37 7.44 -11.20
CA TYR A 15 23.75 7.83 -11.54
C TYR A 15 24.17 9.17 -10.92
N TYR A 16 23.64 9.47 -9.71
CA TYR A 16 23.99 10.69 -8.99
C TYR A 16 25.42 10.67 -8.48
N VAL A 17 25.92 9.49 -8.14
CA VAL A 17 27.33 9.20 -7.80
C VAL A 17 27.78 7.96 -8.56
N GLU A 18 29.09 7.71 -8.61
CA GLU A 18 29.67 6.63 -9.43
C GLU A 18 29.77 5.30 -8.67
N THR A 19 29.93 5.35 -7.34
CA THR A 19 30.23 4.16 -6.53
C THR A 19 29.22 3.94 -5.40
N ALA A 20 29.13 2.69 -4.95
CA ALA A 20 28.28 2.34 -3.82
C ALA A 20 28.73 2.99 -2.51
N GLU A 21 30.03 3.22 -2.33
CA GLU A 21 30.56 3.92 -1.16
C GLU A 21 30.16 5.40 -1.14
N GLU A 22 30.18 6.04 -2.33
CA GLU A 22 29.68 7.42 -2.46
C GLU A 22 28.17 7.49 -2.22
N ALA A 23 27.40 6.49 -2.71
CA ALA A 23 25.97 6.38 -2.42
C ALA A 23 25.70 6.19 -0.92
N THR A 24 26.51 5.35 -0.24
CA THR A 24 26.48 5.19 1.21
C THR A 24 26.72 6.54 1.91
N ALA A 25 27.73 7.29 1.49
CA ALA A 25 28.05 8.58 2.05
C ALA A 25 26.94 9.61 1.79
N ALA A 26 26.38 9.66 0.60
CA ALA A 26 25.27 10.55 0.25
C ALA A 26 24.04 10.27 1.12
N GLY A 27 23.63 9.01 1.26
CA GLY A 27 22.50 8.62 2.09
C GLY A 27 22.70 8.96 3.57
N LEU A 28 23.83 8.54 4.18
CA LEU A 28 24.12 8.82 5.58
C LEU A 28 24.18 10.32 5.89
N LYS A 29 24.86 11.11 5.05
CA LYS A 29 24.96 12.55 5.22
C LYS A 29 23.64 13.28 5.03
N ALA A 30 22.76 12.76 4.18
CA ALA A 30 21.39 13.25 4.00
C ALA A 30 20.44 12.87 5.15
N GLY A 31 20.88 12.02 6.09
CA GLY A 31 20.11 11.65 7.28
C GLY A 31 19.31 10.37 7.14
N VAL A 32 19.65 9.50 6.18
CA VAL A 32 19.10 8.15 6.10
C VAL A 32 19.86 7.26 7.07
N ASP A 33 19.29 7.01 8.24
CA ASP A 33 19.95 6.31 9.35
C ASP A 33 19.96 4.78 9.17
N SER A 34 19.04 4.24 8.39
CA SER A 34 18.88 2.79 8.13
C SER A 34 18.54 2.55 6.66
N ASP A 35 19.21 1.59 6.06
CA ASP A 35 18.98 1.15 4.67
C ASP A 35 18.09 -0.09 4.64
N CYS A 36 16.97 0.00 3.90
CA CYS A 36 16.22 -1.20 3.49
C CYS A 36 16.86 -1.76 2.22
N GLY A 37 17.97 -2.43 2.40
CA GLY A 37 18.79 -2.98 1.32
C GLY A 37 20.06 -3.59 1.88
N SER A 38 21.11 -3.60 1.07
CA SER A 38 22.38 -4.18 1.47
C SER A 38 23.57 -3.23 1.32
N VAL A 39 23.33 -2.00 0.88
CA VAL A 39 24.41 -1.08 0.50
C VAL A 39 25.21 -0.65 1.73
N TYR A 40 24.53 -0.21 2.80
CA TYR A 40 25.23 0.14 4.04
C TYR A 40 25.98 -1.05 4.64
N GLN A 41 25.35 -2.22 4.68
CA GLN A 41 25.97 -3.43 5.20
C GLN A 41 27.26 -3.79 4.45
N ARG A 42 27.27 -3.61 3.14
CA ARG A 42 28.37 -4.02 2.27
C ARG A 42 29.46 -2.96 2.15
N PHE A 43 29.11 -1.69 2.17
CA PHE A 43 30.00 -0.62 1.75
C PHE A 43 30.28 0.46 2.80
N ALA A 44 29.65 0.43 3.99
CA ALA A 44 29.89 1.44 5.02
C ALA A 44 31.35 1.39 5.53
N ILE A 45 31.95 0.21 5.69
CA ILE A 45 33.33 0.07 6.16
C ILE A 45 34.29 0.65 5.09
N SER A 46 34.13 0.26 3.82
CA SER A 46 35.01 0.80 2.76
C SER A 46 34.79 2.30 2.53
N ALA A 47 33.59 2.82 2.71
CA ALA A 47 33.31 4.25 2.69
C ALA A 47 34.02 5.01 3.82
N LEU A 48 34.10 4.41 5.01
CA LEU A 48 34.84 4.94 6.15
C LEU A 48 36.35 4.94 5.88
N GLU A 49 36.90 3.82 5.39
CA GLU A 49 38.31 3.68 5.03
C GLU A 49 38.74 4.66 3.95
N LYS A 50 37.85 4.95 3.00
CA LYS A 50 38.06 5.97 1.95
C LYS A 50 37.86 7.40 2.44
N GLY A 51 37.47 7.61 3.70
CA GLY A 51 37.21 8.93 4.27
C GLY A 51 35.96 9.63 3.71
N LEU A 52 35.07 8.88 3.05
CA LEU A 52 33.81 9.41 2.51
C LEU A 52 32.77 9.67 3.63
N ILE A 53 32.83 8.90 4.70
CA ILE A 53 32.08 9.10 5.94
C ILE A 53 33.01 9.06 7.14
N THR A 54 32.50 9.51 8.30
CA THR A 54 33.22 9.50 9.57
C THR A 54 32.51 8.62 10.59
N MET A 55 33.20 8.26 11.68
CA MET A 55 32.53 7.60 12.80
C MET A 55 31.38 8.44 13.36
N ALA A 56 31.51 9.76 13.37
CA ALA A 56 30.46 10.66 13.83
C ALA A 56 29.17 10.56 12.94
N ASP A 57 29.30 10.28 11.65
CA ASP A 57 28.15 10.07 10.77
C ASP A 57 27.43 8.76 11.14
N ILE A 58 28.20 7.71 11.43
CA ILE A 58 27.66 6.42 11.88
C ILE A 58 27.01 6.55 13.26
N ASP A 59 27.69 7.19 14.22
CA ASP A 59 27.17 7.38 15.57
C ASP A 59 25.86 8.17 15.57
N ARG A 60 25.75 9.22 14.75
CA ARG A 60 24.51 9.97 14.59
C ARG A 60 23.37 9.07 14.11
N ALA A 61 23.59 8.26 13.07
CA ALA A 61 22.60 7.33 12.53
C ALA A 61 22.18 6.29 13.59
N LEU A 62 23.13 5.73 14.31
CA LEU A 62 22.88 4.80 15.41
C LEU A 62 22.08 5.44 16.54
N VAL A 63 22.41 6.65 16.97
CA VAL A 63 21.69 7.38 18.02
C VAL A 63 20.22 7.57 17.60
N ASN A 64 19.97 8.00 16.37
CA ASN A 64 18.61 8.18 15.88
C ASN A 64 17.84 6.87 15.87
N MET A 65 18.41 5.82 15.29
CA MET A 65 17.78 4.49 15.19
C MET A 65 17.51 3.90 16.59
N PHE A 66 18.51 3.87 17.47
CA PHE A 66 18.34 3.31 18.81
C PHE A 66 17.42 4.14 19.69
N THR A 67 17.36 5.46 19.50
CA THR A 67 16.39 6.30 20.21
C THR A 67 14.95 5.86 19.95
N VAL A 68 14.61 5.55 18.70
CA VAL A 68 13.27 5.03 18.34
C VAL A 68 13.05 3.66 18.98
N ARG A 69 14.00 2.74 18.87
CA ARG A 69 13.90 1.38 19.42
C ARG A 69 13.77 1.40 20.94
N MET A 70 14.48 2.27 21.62
CA MET A 70 14.33 2.46 23.08
C MET A 70 12.95 3.02 23.44
N ARG A 71 12.46 4.01 22.70
CA ARG A 71 11.12 4.57 22.93
C ARG A 71 9.98 3.57 22.69
N THR A 72 10.17 2.61 21.82
CA THR A 72 9.21 1.52 21.57
C THR A 72 9.31 0.39 22.60
N GLY A 73 10.28 0.44 23.51
CA GLY A 73 10.46 -0.55 24.58
C GLY A 73 11.16 -1.83 24.10
N GLU A 74 11.86 -1.81 22.98
CA GLU A 74 12.49 -3.02 22.43
C GLU A 74 13.52 -3.66 23.38
N PHE A 75 14.13 -2.86 24.24
CA PHE A 75 15.13 -3.32 25.23
C PHE A 75 14.56 -3.46 26.64
N ASP A 76 13.28 -3.20 26.81
CA ASP A 76 12.61 -3.29 28.11
C ASP A 76 12.06 -4.73 28.33
N PRO A 77 11.89 -5.16 29.58
CA PRO A 77 11.17 -6.39 29.87
C PRO A 77 9.78 -6.37 29.24
N GLU A 78 9.36 -7.48 28.62
CA GLU A 78 8.09 -7.60 27.92
C GLU A 78 6.88 -7.13 28.75
N SER A 79 6.92 -7.38 30.07
CA SER A 79 5.86 -6.97 31.00
C SER A 79 5.68 -5.44 31.10
N MET A 80 6.72 -4.66 30.77
CA MET A 80 6.72 -3.20 30.78
C MET A 80 6.24 -2.60 29.45
N VAL A 81 6.24 -3.38 28.39
CA VAL A 81 5.87 -2.91 27.05
C VAL A 81 4.36 -3.10 26.82
N PRO A 82 3.57 -2.02 26.74
CA PRO A 82 2.11 -2.16 26.63
C PRO A 82 1.67 -2.85 25.33
N TYR A 83 2.45 -2.73 24.28
CA TYR A 83 2.12 -3.29 22.95
C TYR A 83 2.20 -4.82 22.89
N THR A 84 2.99 -5.47 23.73
CA THR A 84 3.09 -6.94 23.81
C THR A 84 1.82 -7.59 24.36
N LYS A 85 0.92 -6.80 24.95
CA LYS A 85 -0.35 -7.27 25.50
C LYS A 85 -1.45 -7.42 24.45
N TYR A 86 -1.23 -6.96 23.22
CA TYR A 86 -2.20 -7.13 22.16
C TYR A 86 -2.23 -8.57 21.66
N PRO A 87 -3.34 -9.31 21.82
CA PRO A 87 -3.44 -10.67 21.33
C PRO A 87 -3.58 -10.69 19.80
N ALA A 88 -3.24 -11.82 19.17
CA ALA A 88 -3.42 -12.00 17.74
C ALA A 88 -4.88 -11.82 17.26
N SER A 89 -5.85 -12.02 18.17
CA SER A 89 -7.27 -11.83 17.87
C SER A 89 -7.69 -10.39 17.54
N VAL A 90 -6.81 -9.38 17.75
CA VAL A 90 -7.09 -8.01 17.28
C VAL A 90 -6.90 -7.87 15.77
N VAL A 91 -6.14 -8.79 15.15
CA VAL A 91 -5.95 -8.81 13.70
C VAL A 91 -7.26 -9.23 13.04
N ASN A 92 -7.71 -8.47 12.07
CA ASN A 92 -8.96 -8.70 11.35
C ASN A 92 -10.20 -8.85 12.26
N SER A 93 -10.21 -8.18 13.42
CA SER A 93 -11.36 -8.15 14.31
C SER A 93 -12.55 -7.43 13.66
N GLU A 94 -13.77 -7.69 14.16
CA GLU A 94 -14.99 -6.98 13.69
C GLU A 94 -14.81 -5.45 13.69
N ARG A 95 -14.14 -4.92 14.71
CA ARG A 95 -13.82 -3.49 14.76
C ARG A 95 -12.88 -3.06 13.64
N SER A 96 -11.87 -3.87 13.34
CA SER A 96 -10.92 -3.56 12.25
C SER A 96 -11.61 -3.61 10.89
N GLN A 97 -12.50 -4.57 10.68
CA GLN A 97 -13.32 -4.68 9.47
C GLN A 97 -14.26 -3.48 9.32
N ALA A 98 -14.95 -3.07 10.38
CA ALA A 98 -15.83 -1.90 10.35
C ALA A 98 -15.06 -0.60 10.04
N ILE A 99 -13.83 -0.44 10.59
CA ILE A 99 -12.97 0.71 10.27
C ILE A 99 -12.53 0.65 8.81
N ALA A 100 -12.16 -0.53 8.29
CA ALA A 100 -11.76 -0.69 6.89
C ALA A 100 -12.91 -0.34 5.93
N GLU A 101 -14.13 -0.75 6.24
CA GLU A 101 -15.33 -0.39 5.48
C GLU A 101 -15.59 1.13 5.53
N GLU A 102 -15.51 1.75 6.71
CA GLU A 102 -15.67 3.19 6.84
C GLU A 102 -14.61 3.96 6.04
N VAL A 103 -13.36 3.55 6.10
CA VAL A 103 -12.28 4.14 5.30
C VAL A 103 -12.56 3.97 3.81
N ALA A 104 -12.95 2.78 3.36
CA ALA A 104 -13.28 2.50 1.97
C ALA A 104 -14.40 3.39 1.45
N THR A 105 -15.44 3.65 2.26
CA THR A 105 -16.54 4.55 1.86
C THR A 105 -16.13 6.00 1.75
N ARG A 106 -15.07 6.43 2.45
CA ARG A 106 -14.56 7.81 2.46
C ARG A 106 -13.48 8.08 1.42
N THR A 107 -12.88 7.04 0.84
CA THR A 107 -11.80 7.19 -0.15
C THR A 107 -12.27 7.54 -1.57
N PRO A 108 -13.44 7.09 -2.07
CA PRO A 108 -13.88 7.45 -3.41
C PRO A 108 -14.14 8.94 -3.56
N VAL A 109 -13.59 9.54 -4.62
CA VAL A 109 -13.80 10.94 -4.97
C VAL A 109 -14.75 11.02 -6.16
N LEU A 110 -15.93 11.62 -5.95
CA LEU A 110 -16.93 11.79 -7.01
C LEU A 110 -16.54 12.95 -7.92
N LEU A 111 -15.84 12.66 -9.01
CA LEU A 111 -15.36 13.68 -9.94
C LEU A 111 -16.49 14.29 -10.78
N LYS A 112 -17.52 13.51 -11.14
CA LYS A 112 -18.62 13.97 -11.96
C LYS A 112 -19.88 13.17 -11.67
N ASN A 113 -20.99 13.84 -11.45
CA ASN A 113 -22.33 13.24 -11.31
C ASN A 113 -23.39 14.22 -11.85
N THR A 114 -23.25 14.58 -13.11
CA THR A 114 -24.24 15.37 -13.83
C THR A 114 -25.30 14.48 -14.45
N VAL A 115 -26.49 15.02 -14.74
CA VAL A 115 -27.53 14.30 -15.47
C VAL A 115 -27.02 14.00 -16.89
N PRO A 116 -26.92 12.72 -17.32
CA PRO A 116 -26.49 12.40 -18.68
C PRO A 116 -27.52 12.86 -19.72
N ALA A 117 -27.07 13.11 -20.94
CA ALA A 117 -27.97 13.47 -22.05
C ALA A 117 -28.99 12.33 -22.29
N GLY A 118 -30.26 12.69 -22.36
CA GLY A 118 -31.36 11.72 -22.55
C GLY A 118 -31.87 11.05 -21.27
N PHE A 119 -31.34 11.42 -20.11
CA PHE A 119 -31.82 10.90 -18.81
C PHE A 119 -32.46 12.00 -17.97
N ALA A 120 -33.37 11.61 -17.08
CA ALA A 120 -34.03 12.55 -16.16
C ALA A 120 -33.25 12.79 -14.86
N ASN A 121 -32.44 11.82 -14.43
CA ASN A 121 -31.77 11.83 -13.13
C ASN A 121 -30.24 11.60 -13.25
N LYS A 122 -29.53 11.96 -12.19
CA LYS A 122 -28.12 11.60 -12.03
C LYS A 122 -27.95 10.09 -11.90
N ALA A 123 -26.78 9.57 -12.30
CA ALA A 123 -26.46 8.14 -12.15
C ALA A 123 -26.27 7.70 -10.69
N LEU A 124 -25.77 8.59 -9.85
CA LEU A 124 -25.55 8.30 -8.42
C LEU A 124 -26.34 9.27 -7.53
N PRO A 125 -26.86 8.78 -6.38
CA PRO A 125 -26.91 7.37 -5.94
C PRO A 125 -27.78 6.52 -6.88
N ILE A 126 -27.43 5.23 -7.00
CA ILE A 126 -28.22 4.29 -7.80
C ILE A 126 -29.59 4.08 -7.12
N ASP A 127 -30.66 4.35 -7.84
CA ASP A 127 -32.00 3.96 -7.39
C ASP A 127 -32.28 2.52 -7.83
N VAL A 128 -32.08 1.58 -6.92
CA VAL A 128 -32.25 0.14 -7.18
C VAL A 128 -33.68 -0.25 -7.59
N ASN A 129 -34.68 0.59 -7.28
CA ASN A 129 -36.08 0.37 -7.68
C ASN A 129 -36.37 0.84 -9.11
N ALA A 130 -35.52 1.71 -9.64
CA ALA A 130 -35.68 2.27 -10.98
C ALA A 130 -34.87 1.51 -12.05
N ILE A 131 -33.99 0.59 -11.65
CA ILE A 131 -33.15 -0.18 -12.56
C ILE A 131 -33.57 -1.66 -12.58
N LYS A 132 -33.31 -2.33 -13.71
CA LYS A 132 -33.58 -3.77 -13.87
C LYS A 132 -32.32 -4.62 -13.84
N SER A 133 -31.18 -4.03 -14.22
CA SER A 133 -29.92 -4.75 -14.30
C SER A 133 -28.73 -3.84 -14.03
N ILE A 134 -27.65 -4.43 -13.53
CA ILE A 134 -26.33 -3.83 -13.38
C ILE A 134 -25.31 -4.71 -14.09
N ALA A 135 -24.45 -4.11 -14.91
CA ALA A 135 -23.30 -4.78 -15.49
C ALA A 135 -22.02 -4.34 -14.79
N ILE A 136 -21.28 -5.28 -14.23
CA ILE A 136 -19.92 -5.05 -13.67
C ILE A 136 -18.94 -5.46 -14.77
N ILE A 137 -18.19 -4.48 -15.28
CA ILE A 137 -17.33 -4.70 -16.45
C ILE A 137 -15.93 -4.21 -16.13
N GLY A 138 -14.94 -5.03 -16.35
CA GLY A 138 -13.52 -4.69 -16.20
C GLY A 138 -12.70 -5.89 -15.77
N PRO A 139 -11.37 -5.82 -15.92
CA PRO A 139 -10.47 -6.92 -15.56
C PRO A 139 -10.47 -7.24 -14.06
N GLN A 140 -10.80 -6.27 -13.23
CA GLN A 140 -10.91 -6.42 -11.78
C GLN A 140 -12.36 -6.51 -11.28
N ALA A 141 -13.32 -6.72 -12.20
CA ALA A 141 -14.73 -6.78 -11.85
C ALA A 141 -15.06 -7.92 -10.87
N ASP A 142 -14.36 -9.05 -10.98
CA ASP A 142 -14.50 -10.20 -10.08
C ASP A 142 -13.12 -10.69 -9.59
N ASP A 143 -12.20 -9.77 -9.36
CA ASP A 143 -10.87 -10.07 -8.84
C ASP A 143 -10.52 -9.09 -7.70
N VAL A 144 -9.72 -9.56 -6.75
CA VAL A 144 -9.15 -8.74 -5.67
C VAL A 144 -7.64 -8.72 -5.82
N GLU A 145 -7.14 -7.69 -6.47
CA GLU A 145 -5.71 -7.51 -6.63
C GLU A 145 -5.09 -6.91 -5.36
N LEU A 146 -4.21 -7.67 -4.73
CA LEU A 146 -3.47 -7.24 -3.56
C LEU A 146 -2.13 -6.66 -3.98
N GLY A 147 -1.80 -5.50 -3.44
CA GLY A 147 -0.49 -4.88 -3.66
C GLY A 147 0.64 -5.65 -2.96
N PRO A 148 1.91 -5.37 -3.32
CA PRO A 148 3.08 -6.10 -2.80
C PRO A 148 3.27 -5.97 -1.28
N TYR A 149 2.73 -4.94 -0.66
CA TYR A 149 2.78 -4.72 0.79
C TYR A 149 1.49 -5.11 1.51
N SER A 150 0.55 -5.73 0.80
CA SER A 150 -0.66 -6.25 1.42
C SER A 150 -0.34 -7.45 2.30
N GLY A 151 -1.04 -7.58 3.41
CA GLY A 151 -1.02 -8.79 4.21
C GLY A 151 -1.54 -10.00 3.41
N ARG A 152 -1.67 -11.12 4.07
CA ARG A 152 -2.31 -12.32 3.52
C ARG A 152 -3.68 -12.47 4.17
N PRO A 153 -4.70 -11.77 3.66
CA PRO A 153 -6.05 -11.91 4.19
C PRO A 153 -6.58 -13.32 3.92
N GLU A 154 -7.47 -13.79 4.79
CA GLU A 154 -8.20 -15.02 4.55
C GLU A 154 -9.02 -14.90 3.26
N GLU A 155 -9.23 -16.01 2.54
CA GLU A 155 -9.90 -16.01 1.25
C GLU A 155 -11.34 -15.46 1.33
N ASP A 156 -12.04 -15.74 2.41
CA ASP A 156 -13.41 -15.28 2.65
C ASP A 156 -13.51 -13.77 2.95
N SER A 157 -12.40 -13.14 3.31
CA SER A 157 -12.31 -11.68 3.49
C SER A 157 -12.00 -10.91 2.20
N LYS A 158 -11.70 -11.63 1.11
CA LYS A 158 -11.46 -11.05 -0.21
C LYS A 158 -12.77 -10.94 -0.97
N ILE A 159 -13.37 -9.78 -0.97
CA ILE A 159 -14.65 -9.56 -1.65
C ILE A 159 -14.43 -8.71 -2.89
N SER A 160 -14.62 -9.31 -4.07
CA SER A 160 -14.58 -8.59 -5.35
C SER A 160 -15.77 -7.62 -5.50
N PRO A 161 -15.66 -6.59 -6.37
CA PRO A 161 -16.80 -5.72 -6.67
C PRO A 161 -18.05 -6.52 -7.09
N TYR A 162 -17.91 -7.50 -7.96
CA TYR A 162 -19.03 -8.35 -8.39
C TYR A 162 -19.64 -9.13 -7.22
N ALA A 163 -18.81 -9.77 -6.41
CA ALA A 163 -19.28 -10.52 -5.25
C ALA A 163 -19.97 -9.61 -4.23
N ALA A 164 -19.47 -8.40 -4.01
CA ALA A 164 -20.09 -7.43 -3.11
C ALA A 164 -21.48 -6.99 -3.61
N PHE A 165 -21.61 -6.63 -4.87
CA PHE A 165 -22.91 -6.29 -5.46
C PHE A 165 -23.88 -7.46 -5.41
N LYS A 166 -23.43 -8.67 -5.75
CA LYS A 166 -24.24 -9.89 -5.70
C LYS A 166 -24.78 -10.14 -4.29
N LYS A 167 -23.91 -10.04 -3.29
CA LYS A 167 -24.30 -10.19 -1.88
C LYS A 167 -25.29 -9.12 -1.46
N TYR A 168 -25.03 -7.86 -1.75
CA TYR A 168 -25.89 -6.74 -1.38
C TYR A 168 -27.28 -6.85 -1.99
N ILE A 169 -27.37 -7.21 -3.28
CA ILE A 169 -28.65 -7.43 -3.97
C ILE A 169 -29.43 -8.57 -3.31
N ALA A 170 -28.75 -9.67 -2.99
CA ALA A 170 -29.39 -10.83 -2.36
C ALA A 170 -29.88 -10.52 -0.93
N ASP A 171 -29.04 -9.90 -0.10
CA ASP A 171 -29.35 -9.58 1.30
C ASP A 171 -30.58 -8.64 1.42
N HIS A 172 -30.79 -7.78 0.42
CA HIS A 172 -31.92 -6.83 0.39
C HIS A 172 -33.09 -7.29 -0.48
N ASN A 173 -33.00 -8.46 -1.08
CA ASN A 173 -34.02 -8.99 -2.01
C ASN A 173 -34.37 -8.02 -3.16
N TYR A 174 -33.39 -7.27 -3.70
CA TYR A 174 -33.64 -6.37 -4.81
C TYR A 174 -33.86 -7.15 -6.10
N PRO A 175 -34.87 -6.78 -6.93
CA PRO A 175 -35.17 -7.45 -8.20
C PRO A 175 -34.25 -6.95 -9.33
N VAL A 176 -32.94 -6.96 -9.09
CA VAL A 176 -31.93 -6.44 -10.01
C VAL A 176 -31.10 -7.60 -10.55
N GLU A 177 -31.05 -7.76 -11.87
CA GLU A 177 -30.18 -8.73 -12.52
C GLU A 177 -28.74 -8.21 -12.57
N LEU A 178 -27.79 -9.07 -12.20
CA LEU A 178 -26.36 -8.74 -12.20
C LEU A 178 -25.64 -9.52 -13.30
N SER A 179 -24.87 -8.81 -14.13
CA SER A 179 -24.03 -9.43 -15.16
C SER A 179 -22.57 -9.05 -14.98
N LEU A 180 -21.68 -9.93 -15.43
CA LEU A 180 -20.23 -9.80 -15.33
C LEU A 180 -19.59 -9.93 -16.71
N ALA A 181 -18.65 -9.05 -17.02
CA ALA A 181 -17.81 -9.16 -18.21
C ALA A 181 -16.41 -8.61 -17.94
N ASN A 182 -15.39 -9.30 -18.43
CA ASN A 182 -14.01 -8.85 -18.27
C ASN A 182 -13.67 -7.58 -19.09
N GLY A 183 -14.44 -7.27 -20.12
CA GLY A 183 -14.21 -6.10 -20.96
C GLY A 183 -12.88 -6.17 -21.72
N ALA A 184 -11.84 -5.63 -21.13
CA ALA A 184 -10.48 -5.65 -21.68
C ALA A 184 -9.58 -6.59 -20.88
N ASN A 185 -8.61 -7.26 -21.53
CA ASN A 185 -7.57 -8.02 -20.84
C ASN A 185 -6.54 -7.07 -20.23
N ALA A 186 -6.52 -6.90 -18.92
CA ALA A 186 -5.46 -6.18 -18.23
C ALA A 186 -4.11 -6.92 -18.22
N LYS A 187 -4.11 -8.20 -18.54
CA LYS A 187 -2.89 -9.02 -18.64
C LYS A 187 -2.29 -8.95 -20.04
N SER A 188 -1.94 -7.77 -20.52
CA SER A 188 -0.88 -7.68 -21.50
C SER A 188 0.43 -7.94 -20.75
N LYS A 189 1.30 -8.79 -21.31
CA LYS A 189 2.64 -9.08 -20.77
C LYS A 189 3.59 -7.88 -20.77
N SER A 190 3.15 -6.73 -21.18
CA SER A 190 3.87 -5.46 -21.04
C SER A 190 3.45 -4.84 -19.73
N ASN A 191 4.37 -4.74 -18.82
CA ASN A 191 4.25 -4.03 -17.53
C ASN A 191 4.01 -2.51 -17.70
N LEU A 192 3.35 -2.09 -18.76
CA LEU A 192 3.20 -0.70 -19.20
C LEU A 192 1.76 -0.23 -19.13
N LEU A 193 1.03 -0.58 -18.09
CA LEU A 193 -0.21 0.10 -17.77
C LEU A 193 -0.10 0.86 -16.45
N TYR A 194 0.99 1.59 -16.29
CA TYR A 194 1.06 2.75 -15.41
C TYR A 194 0.51 4.02 -16.08
N ILE A 195 -0.41 3.85 -17.03
CA ILE A 195 -1.06 4.98 -17.67
C ILE A 195 -2.54 4.93 -17.35
N ALA A 196 -2.85 5.21 -16.13
CA ALA A 196 -4.16 5.64 -15.72
C ALA A 196 -4.04 6.79 -14.72
N TYR A 197 -3.21 7.74 -15.05
CA TYR A 197 -3.25 9.08 -14.47
C TYR A 197 -3.73 10.04 -15.54
N PHE A 198 -5.04 10.11 -15.70
CA PHE A 198 -5.70 11.23 -16.35
C PHE A 198 -6.83 11.73 -15.47
#